data_7a60eb59f4cf43991283e8180e24ec63
#
_entry.id   7a60eb59f4cf43991283e8180e24ec63
#
_cell.length_a   1.000
_cell.length_b   1.000
_cell.length_c   1.000
_cell.angle_alpha   90.00
_cell.angle_beta   90.00
_cell.angle_gamma   90.00
#
_symmetry.space_group_name_H-M   'P 1'
#
loop_
_entity.id
_entity.type
_entity.pdbx_description
1 polymer ?
#
loop_
_entity_poly.entity_id
_entity_poly.type
_entity_poly.pdbx_seq_one_letter_code
_entity_poly.pdbx_strand_id
1 'polypeptide(L)'
;KMLKSPEQAVAIGRLERFVADWERNNNKITVPPVAPETGKKVAIIGSGPAGLTVAADVRREGHSVTVFEAFHKTGGVMVYGIPEFRLPKEIVAKEVENLEKMGVEFKTNFLVGRTETLEQLLKEDGYDAAFIGTGAGLPKFMGIEGENLIGVFSANEYLTRANLMKAYDAENSDTPLYEAETLAVIGGGNVAMDAARTAIRLGAEVTVVYRRTEAEAPARLEEIE
;
A
#
# COMPACT_ATOMS: atom_id res chain seq x y z
N LYS A 1 17.85 21.04 -16.48
CA LYS A 1 17.47 21.85 -17.69
C LYS A 1 17.01 20.96 -18.87
N MET A 2 16.85 19.70 -18.65
CA MET A 2 16.34 18.76 -19.64
C MET A 2 14.84 18.74 -19.51
N LEU A 3 14.12 18.86 -20.60
CA LEU A 3 12.77 18.36 -20.68
C LEU A 3 11.69 19.42 -20.68
N LYS A 4 11.70 20.16 -21.73
CA LYS A 4 10.54 20.94 -22.16
C LYS A 4 9.63 20.15 -23.12
N SER A 5 10.05 18.97 -23.57
CA SER A 5 9.27 18.07 -24.43
C SER A 5 9.05 16.73 -23.72
N PRO A 6 7.80 16.24 -23.57
CA PRO A 6 7.51 14.92 -23.02
C PRO A 6 8.22 13.78 -23.77
N GLU A 7 8.43 13.95 -25.05
CA GLU A 7 9.06 12.96 -25.94
C GLU A 7 10.57 12.78 -25.66
N GLN A 8 11.18 13.76 -24.97
CA GLN A 8 12.62 13.75 -24.61
C GLN A 8 12.84 13.56 -23.12
N ALA A 9 11.81 13.27 -22.35
CA ALA A 9 11.90 13.07 -20.91
C ALA A 9 12.69 11.80 -20.59
N VAL A 10 13.70 11.93 -19.71
CA VAL A 10 14.36 10.75 -19.14
C VAL A 10 13.36 10.05 -18.23
N ALA A 11 13.12 8.77 -18.47
CA ALA A 11 12.18 7.95 -17.70
C ALA A 11 12.80 7.53 -16.34
N ILE A 12 13.02 8.49 -15.44
CA ILE A 12 13.73 8.30 -14.17
C ILE A 12 13.11 7.14 -13.37
N GLY A 13 11.79 7.10 -13.19
CA GLY A 13 11.14 6.03 -12.45
C GLY A 13 11.30 4.63 -13.08
N ARG A 14 11.39 4.55 -14.41
CA ARG A 14 11.69 3.27 -15.09
C ARG A 14 13.14 2.85 -14.89
N LEU A 15 14.07 3.80 -14.84
CA LEU A 15 15.47 3.53 -14.55
C LEU A 15 15.67 3.08 -13.10
N GLU A 16 15.05 3.75 -12.14
CA GLU A 16 15.04 3.35 -10.73
C GLU A 16 14.51 1.93 -10.57
N ARG A 17 13.35 1.64 -11.18
CA ARG A 17 12.80 0.30 -11.17
C ARG A 17 13.75 -0.73 -11.79
N PHE A 18 14.34 -0.42 -12.93
CA PHE A 18 15.28 -1.32 -13.61
C PHE A 18 16.46 -1.70 -12.69
N VAL A 19 17.06 -0.71 -12.02
CA VAL A 19 18.19 -0.94 -11.11
C VAL A 19 17.77 -1.78 -9.92
N ALA A 20 16.64 -1.46 -9.29
CA ALA A 20 16.12 -2.21 -8.15
C ALA A 20 15.75 -3.65 -8.52
N ASP A 21 15.11 -3.86 -9.67
CA ASP A 21 14.78 -5.18 -10.20
C ASP A 21 16.06 -5.99 -10.51
N TRP A 22 17.07 -5.35 -11.09
CA TRP A 22 18.35 -5.98 -11.37
C TRP A 22 19.07 -6.42 -10.08
N GLU A 23 19.12 -5.55 -9.08
CA GLU A 23 19.75 -5.82 -7.80
C GLU A 23 19.07 -7.01 -7.09
N ARG A 24 17.74 -7.01 -7.06
CA ARG A 24 16.92 -8.09 -6.49
C ARG A 24 17.12 -9.41 -7.24
N ASN A 25 17.03 -9.40 -8.56
CA ASN A 25 17.12 -10.60 -9.39
C ASN A 25 18.53 -11.22 -9.39
N ASN A 26 19.55 -10.45 -9.07
CA ASN A 26 20.93 -10.92 -8.94
C ASN A 26 21.37 -11.18 -7.50
N ASN A 27 20.44 -11.14 -6.54
CA ASN A 27 20.72 -11.31 -5.11
C ASN A 27 21.84 -10.37 -4.60
N LYS A 28 21.83 -9.12 -5.07
CA LYS A 28 22.82 -8.10 -4.70
C LYS A 28 22.29 -7.05 -3.73
N ILE A 29 21.10 -7.27 -3.19
CA ILE A 29 20.53 -6.39 -2.16
C ILE A 29 21.45 -6.45 -0.93
N THR A 30 21.97 -5.31 -0.55
CA THR A 30 22.76 -5.15 0.66
C THR A 30 21.93 -4.44 1.72
N VAL A 31 21.89 -5.03 2.92
CA VAL A 31 21.27 -4.37 4.08
C VAL A 31 22.14 -3.20 4.49
N PRO A 32 21.62 -1.97 4.57
CA PRO A 32 22.41 -0.81 4.99
C PRO A 32 22.99 -0.98 6.39
N PRO A 33 24.20 -0.47 6.65
CA PRO A 33 24.78 -0.49 7.99
C PRO A 33 23.95 0.36 8.95
N VAL A 34 23.87 -0.08 10.19
CA VAL A 34 23.21 0.62 11.29
C VAL A 34 24.27 1.27 12.17
N ALA A 35 24.07 2.54 12.54
CA ALA A 35 24.93 3.26 13.48
C ALA A 35 24.87 2.61 14.89
N PRO A 36 25.85 2.91 15.78
CA PRO A 36 25.81 2.45 17.16
C PRO A 36 24.49 2.82 17.86
N GLU A 37 24.00 1.93 18.72
CA GLU A 37 22.76 2.12 19.47
C GLU A 37 22.75 3.43 20.27
N THR A 38 21.73 4.23 20.10
CA THR A 38 21.55 5.52 20.79
C THR A 38 20.83 5.39 22.13
N GLY A 39 20.20 4.23 22.37
CA GLY A 39 19.31 4.01 23.50
C GLY A 39 17.92 4.66 23.36
N LYS A 40 17.62 5.30 22.21
CA LYS A 40 16.32 5.89 21.90
C LYS A 40 15.42 4.90 21.19
N LYS A 41 14.12 4.93 21.52
CA LYS A 41 13.09 4.07 20.95
C LYS A 41 12.05 4.91 20.19
N VAL A 42 11.75 4.53 18.97
CA VAL A 42 10.77 5.21 18.13
C VAL A 42 9.64 4.27 17.72
N ALA A 43 8.40 4.68 17.99
CA ALA A 43 7.19 4.01 17.53
C ALA A 43 6.80 4.54 16.14
N ILE A 44 6.53 3.65 15.20
CA ILE A 44 6.01 4.02 13.88
C ILE A 44 4.62 3.41 13.72
N ILE A 45 3.63 4.27 13.50
CA ILE A 45 2.22 3.89 13.41
C ILE A 45 1.83 3.78 11.94
N GLY A 46 1.73 2.54 11.46
CA GLY A 46 1.45 2.21 10.07
C GLY A 46 2.68 1.76 9.28
N SER A 47 2.57 0.63 8.60
CA SER A 47 3.61 0.01 7.79
C SER A 47 3.51 0.31 6.29
N GLY A 48 2.81 1.38 5.93
CA GLY A 48 2.77 1.85 4.55
C GLY A 48 4.11 2.44 4.08
N PRO A 49 4.22 2.91 2.83
CA PRO A 49 5.48 3.40 2.28
C PRO A 49 6.14 4.48 3.15
N ALA A 50 5.37 5.40 3.73
CA ALA A 50 5.91 6.43 4.61
C ALA A 50 6.51 5.82 5.90
N GLY A 51 5.78 4.90 6.54
CA GLY A 51 6.24 4.23 7.76
C GLY A 51 7.51 3.40 7.52
N LEU A 52 7.57 2.63 6.43
CA LEU A 52 8.74 1.82 6.09
C LEU A 52 9.97 2.68 5.80
N THR A 53 9.79 3.81 5.08
CA THR A 53 10.88 4.75 4.81
C THR A 53 11.44 5.35 6.09
N VAL A 54 10.57 5.85 6.96
CA VAL A 54 10.99 6.41 8.25
C VAL A 54 11.62 5.34 9.14
N ALA A 55 11.11 4.11 9.12
CA ALA A 55 11.71 2.99 9.86
C ALA A 55 13.15 2.72 9.43
N ALA A 56 13.41 2.71 8.12
CA ALA A 56 14.75 2.54 7.57
C ALA A 56 15.70 3.64 8.02
N ASP A 57 15.30 4.90 7.85
CA ASP A 57 16.17 6.05 8.13
C ASP A 57 16.45 6.17 9.64
N VAL A 58 15.41 6.05 10.47
CA VAL A 58 15.55 6.13 11.94
C VAL A 58 16.41 4.97 12.48
N ARG A 59 16.23 3.76 11.93
CA ARG A 59 17.06 2.61 12.33
C ARG A 59 18.51 2.78 11.91
N ARG A 60 18.78 3.32 10.73
CA ARG A 60 20.16 3.60 10.26
C ARG A 60 20.91 4.54 11.20
N GLU A 61 20.23 5.47 11.84
CA GLU A 61 20.79 6.39 12.84
C GLU A 61 21.02 5.74 14.21
N GLY A 62 20.76 4.42 14.37
CA GLY A 62 21.02 3.67 15.59
C GLY A 62 19.90 3.72 16.62
N HIS A 63 18.70 4.18 16.27
CA HIS A 63 17.55 4.14 17.16
C HIS A 63 16.85 2.77 17.09
N SER A 64 16.31 2.31 18.21
CA SER A 64 15.41 1.15 18.22
C SER A 64 14.07 1.55 17.61
N VAL A 65 13.57 0.73 16.69
CA VAL A 65 12.34 1.03 15.93
C VAL A 65 11.36 -0.12 16.03
N THR A 66 10.11 0.20 16.40
CA THR A 66 8.98 -0.73 16.33
C THR A 66 7.90 -0.13 15.42
N VAL A 67 7.47 -0.88 14.41
CA VAL A 67 6.39 -0.53 13.51
C VAL A 67 5.11 -1.24 13.94
N PHE A 68 4.06 -0.49 14.23
CA PHE A 68 2.73 -0.98 14.60
C PHE A 68 1.82 -0.95 13.37
N GLU A 69 1.28 -2.11 13.01
CA GLU A 69 0.40 -2.26 11.86
C GLU A 69 -0.96 -2.83 12.28
N ALA A 70 -2.02 -2.16 11.85
CA ALA A 70 -3.39 -2.56 12.18
C ALA A 70 -3.79 -3.88 11.51
N PHE A 71 -3.31 -4.14 10.30
CA PHE A 71 -3.57 -5.36 9.56
C PHE A 71 -2.65 -6.51 9.97
N HIS A 72 -3.00 -7.70 9.51
CA HIS A 72 -2.19 -8.92 9.73
C HIS A 72 -0.96 -9.00 8.83
N LYS A 73 -0.81 -8.09 7.86
CA LYS A 73 0.34 -7.97 6.96
C LYS A 73 0.84 -6.53 6.89
N THR A 74 2.14 -6.42 6.83
CA THR A 74 2.86 -5.16 6.63
C THR A 74 2.86 -4.73 5.17
N GLY A 75 3.03 -3.42 4.92
CA GLY A 75 3.13 -2.84 3.59
C GLY A 75 2.03 -1.83 3.25
N GLY A 76 0.99 -1.71 4.08
CA GLY A 76 -0.10 -0.76 3.88
C GLY A 76 -0.75 -0.89 2.51
N VAL A 77 -1.01 0.25 1.85
CA VAL A 77 -1.68 0.28 0.53
C VAL A 77 -0.94 -0.53 -0.56
N MET A 78 0.35 -0.73 -0.44
CA MET A 78 1.12 -1.56 -1.37
C MET A 78 0.68 -3.03 -1.33
N VAL A 79 0.11 -3.47 -0.21
CA VAL A 79 -0.35 -4.85 -0.03
C VAL A 79 -1.86 -4.97 -0.10
N TYR A 80 -2.61 -4.09 0.54
CA TYR A 80 -4.08 -4.18 0.54
C TYR A 80 -4.74 -3.52 -0.67
N GLY A 81 -4.14 -2.47 -1.24
CA GLY A 81 -4.77 -1.64 -2.28
C GLY A 81 -4.27 -1.92 -3.69
N ILE A 82 -2.96 -1.92 -3.91
CA ILE A 82 -2.39 -2.11 -5.24
C ILE A 82 -2.47 -3.59 -5.65
N PRO A 83 -3.04 -3.93 -6.83
CA PRO A 83 -3.15 -5.31 -7.27
C PRO A 83 -1.79 -5.99 -7.53
N GLU A 84 -1.78 -7.33 -7.41
CA GLU A 84 -0.61 -8.18 -7.65
C GLU A 84 0.03 -7.94 -9.04
N PHE A 85 -0.80 -7.77 -10.07
CA PHE A 85 -0.36 -7.55 -11.44
C PHE A 85 0.33 -6.19 -11.67
N ARG A 86 0.22 -5.25 -10.71
CA ARG A 86 0.95 -3.97 -10.73
C ARG A 86 2.15 -3.96 -9.80
N LEU A 87 2.00 -4.53 -8.62
CA LEU A 87 3.03 -4.61 -7.59
C LEU A 87 2.99 -5.99 -6.93
N PRO A 88 3.84 -6.93 -7.36
CA PRO A 88 3.98 -8.23 -6.72
C PRO A 88 4.29 -8.09 -5.23
N LYS A 89 3.54 -8.81 -4.39
CA LYS A 89 3.64 -8.67 -2.93
C LYS A 89 4.96 -9.17 -2.37
N GLU A 90 5.63 -10.07 -3.08
CA GLU A 90 6.97 -10.54 -2.75
C GLU A 90 8.01 -9.42 -2.70
N ILE A 91 7.85 -8.37 -3.56
CA ILE A 91 8.73 -7.19 -3.56
C ILE A 91 8.59 -6.45 -2.24
N VAL A 92 7.36 -6.20 -1.82
CA VAL A 92 7.07 -5.50 -0.55
C VAL A 92 7.54 -6.33 0.65
N ALA A 93 7.29 -7.64 0.62
CA ALA A 93 7.74 -8.55 1.66
C ALA A 93 9.27 -8.55 1.79
N LYS A 94 9.99 -8.45 0.67
CA LYS A 94 11.46 -8.38 0.67
C LYS A 94 11.99 -7.10 1.30
N GLU A 95 11.34 -5.97 1.05
CA GLU A 95 11.69 -4.70 1.70
C GLU A 95 11.47 -4.76 3.22
N VAL A 96 10.37 -5.37 3.66
CA VAL A 96 10.09 -5.58 5.09
C VAL A 96 11.16 -6.50 5.70
N GLU A 97 11.50 -7.62 5.04
CA GLU A 97 12.57 -8.53 5.50
C GLU A 97 13.92 -7.81 5.65
N ASN A 98 14.24 -6.89 4.76
CA ASN A 98 15.47 -6.09 4.88
C ASN A 98 15.46 -5.19 6.11
N LEU A 99 14.31 -4.59 6.44
CA LEU A 99 14.15 -3.80 7.67
C LEU A 99 14.26 -4.67 8.94
N GLU A 100 13.67 -5.86 8.91
CA GLU A 100 13.82 -6.84 10.02
C GLU A 100 15.30 -7.22 10.23
N LYS A 101 16.06 -7.42 9.14
CA LYS A 101 17.52 -7.66 9.22
C LYS A 101 18.29 -6.49 9.78
N MET A 102 17.80 -5.26 9.62
CA MET A 102 18.37 -4.08 10.29
C MET A 102 18.02 -4.02 11.79
N GLY A 103 17.10 -4.87 12.27
CA GLY A 103 16.62 -4.88 13.64
C GLY A 103 15.38 -4.04 13.89
N VAL A 104 14.58 -3.75 12.84
CA VAL A 104 13.24 -3.15 13.00
C VAL A 104 12.27 -4.24 13.46
N GLU A 105 11.53 -3.97 14.53
CA GLU A 105 10.46 -4.84 15.01
C GLU A 105 9.13 -4.48 14.34
N PHE A 106 8.34 -5.50 13.95
CA PHE A 106 6.99 -5.31 13.41
C PHE A 106 5.94 -5.96 14.32
N LYS A 107 4.94 -5.19 14.73
CA LYS A 107 3.77 -5.65 15.48
C LYS A 107 2.52 -5.51 14.63
N THR A 108 2.09 -6.60 14.00
CA THR A 108 0.86 -6.66 13.22
C THR A 108 -0.36 -6.93 14.10
N ASN A 109 -1.58 -6.76 13.55
CA ASN A 109 -2.84 -6.84 14.29
C ASN A 109 -2.88 -5.90 15.51
N PHE A 110 -2.20 -4.78 15.42
CA PHE A 110 -2.06 -3.81 16.51
C PHE A 110 -2.61 -2.46 16.07
N LEU A 111 -3.82 -2.15 16.49
CA LEU A 111 -4.50 -0.90 16.16
C LEU A 111 -4.22 0.15 17.26
N VAL A 112 -3.23 1.01 17.03
CA VAL A 112 -2.92 2.12 17.93
C VAL A 112 -4.14 3.02 18.09
N GLY A 113 -4.46 3.35 19.34
CA GLY A 113 -5.67 4.06 19.73
C GLY A 113 -6.83 3.14 20.13
N ARG A 114 -6.69 1.80 19.91
CA ARG A 114 -7.66 0.79 20.37
C ARG A 114 -6.98 -0.30 21.21
N THR A 115 -5.91 -0.90 20.69
CA THR A 115 -5.11 -1.87 21.44
C THR A 115 -4.36 -1.18 22.58
N GLU A 116 -3.64 -0.14 22.23
CA GLU A 116 -3.00 0.80 23.14
C GLU A 116 -3.08 2.22 22.57
N THR A 117 -3.13 3.21 23.43
CA THR A 117 -3.13 4.60 23.00
C THR A 117 -1.71 5.08 22.69
N LEU A 118 -1.60 6.13 21.89
CA LEU A 118 -0.30 6.78 21.65
C LEU A 118 0.34 7.28 22.96
N GLU A 119 -0.49 7.71 23.91
CA GLU A 119 -0.03 8.17 25.22
C GLU A 119 0.61 7.04 26.05
N GLN A 120 0.01 5.84 26.02
CA GLN A 120 0.58 4.65 26.67
C GLN A 120 1.92 4.28 26.06
N LEU A 121 2.00 4.19 24.72
CA LEU A 121 3.27 3.93 24.02
C LEU A 121 4.38 4.89 24.47
N LEU A 122 4.09 6.19 24.56
CA LEU A 122 5.09 7.19 24.92
C LEU A 122 5.42 7.22 26.43
N LYS A 123 4.42 7.01 27.32
CA LYS A 123 4.63 7.18 28.78
C LYS A 123 4.89 5.88 29.52
N GLU A 124 4.30 4.77 29.05
CA GLU A 124 4.35 3.48 29.76
C GLU A 124 5.32 2.51 29.10
N ASP A 125 5.32 2.42 27.75
CA ASP A 125 6.20 1.50 27.00
C ASP A 125 7.58 2.09 26.70
N GLY A 126 7.78 3.36 27.03
CA GLY A 126 9.08 4.02 26.98
C GLY A 126 9.55 4.36 25.56
N TYR A 127 8.63 4.64 24.63
CA TYR A 127 9.00 5.24 23.36
C TYR A 127 9.30 6.73 23.53
N ASP A 128 10.44 7.17 23.00
CA ASP A 128 10.88 8.57 23.05
C ASP A 128 10.12 9.45 22.05
N ALA A 129 9.70 8.88 20.92
CA ALA A 129 8.97 9.56 19.87
C ALA A 129 8.06 8.60 19.10
N ALA A 130 7.07 9.18 18.41
CA ALA A 130 6.21 8.44 17.52
C ALA A 130 6.06 9.14 16.17
N PHE A 131 6.10 8.38 15.08
CA PHE A 131 5.74 8.82 13.74
C PHE A 131 4.37 8.24 13.37
N ILE A 132 3.47 9.09 12.88
CA ILE A 132 2.11 8.69 12.48
C ILE A 132 2.02 8.66 10.95
N GLY A 133 1.96 7.46 10.40
CA GLY A 133 1.89 7.19 8.96
C GLY A 133 0.73 6.28 8.59
N THR A 134 -0.45 6.50 9.13
CA THR A 134 -1.64 5.64 9.01
C THR A 134 -2.29 5.66 7.63
N GLY A 135 -1.84 6.53 6.73
CA GLY A 135 -2.36 6.65 5.37
C GLY A 135 -3.75 7.29 5.32
N ALA A 136 -4.40 7.15 4.16
CA ALA A 136 -5.74 7.69 3.87
C ALA A 136 -6.70 6.56 3.44
N GLY A 137 -6.80 5.51 4.27
CA GLY A 137 -7.59 4.31 3.98
C GLY A 137 -9.11 4.51 4.05
N LEU A 138 -9.60 5.61 4.61
CA LEU A 138 -11.04 5.88 4.70
C LEU A 138 -11.59 6.26 3.32
N PRO A 139 -12.63 5.56 2.84
CA PRO A 139 -13.25 5.87 1.55
C PRO A 139 -14.00 7.20 1.62
N LYS A 140 -14.07 7.89 0.48
CA LYS A 140 -14.96 9.04 0.28
C LYS A 140 -16.20 8.56 -0.44
N PHE A 141 -17.34 8.68 0.23
CA PHE A 141 -18.64 8.42 -0.36
C PHE A 141 -19.17 9.65 -1.09
N MET A 142 -20.03 9.43 -2.08
CA MET A 142 -20.63 10.49 -2.86
C MET A 142 -21.83 11.15 -2.16
N GLY A 143 -22.43 10.45 -1.19
CA GLY A 143 -23.62 10.91 -0.46
C GLY A 143 -24.90 10.87 -1.29
N ILE A 144 -25.02 9.90 -2.21
CA ILE A 144 -26.19 9.71 -3.07
C ILE A 144 -27.08 8.56 -2.58
N GLU A 145 -28.33 8.58 -2.98
CA GLU A 145 -29.28 7.51 -2.70
C GLU A 145 -28.80 6.18 -3.30
N GLY A 146 -28.93 5.10 -2.53
CA GLY A 146 -28.53 3.76 -2.95
C GLY A 146 -27.07 3.41 -2.68
N GLU A 147 -26.23 4.31 -2.19
CA GLU A 147 -24.81 4.06 -1.94
C GLU A 147 -24.56 3.01 -0.84
N ASN A 148 -25.56 2.75 -0.02
CA ASN A 148 -25.54 1.74 1.06
C ASN A 148 -26.22 0.41 0.69
N LEU A 149 -26.61 0.22 -0.58
CA LEU A 149 -27.22 -1.03 -1.02
C LEU A 149 -26.19 -2.16 -1.14
N ILE A 150 -26.67 -3.39 -1.05
CA ILE A 150 -25.85 -4.59 -1.29
C ILE A 150 -25.34 -4.57 -2.71
N GLY A 151 -24.05 -4.84 -2.90
CA GLY A 151 -23.38 -4.78 -4.19
C GLY A 151 -22.71 -3.44 -4.46
N VAL A 152 -22.87 -2.43 -3.59
CA VAL A 152 -22.13 -1.17 -3.65
C VAL A 152 -20.95 -1.23 -2.68
N PHE A 153 -19.74 -1.04 -3.21
CA PHE A 153 -18.50 -1.10 -2.44
C PHE A 153 -17.65 0.14 -2.66
N SER A 154 -16.93 0.56 -1.65
CA SER A 154 -15.79 1.43 -1.90
C SER A 154 -14.69 0.65 -2.62
N ALA A 155 -13.93 1.33 -3.49
CA ALA A 155 -12.79 0.69 -4.16
C ALA A 155 -11.77 0.13 -3.14
N ASN A 156 -11.57 0.81 -2.00
CA ASN A 156 -10.70 0.32 -0.93
C ASN A 156 -11.17 -1.03 -0.37
N GLU A 157 -12.47 -1.18 -0.11
CA GLU A 157 -13.02 -2.43 0.39
C GLU A 157 -12.87 -3.55 -0.65
N TYR A 158 -13.27 -3.28 -1.89
CA TYR A 158 -13.19 -4.25 -2.97
C TYR A 158 -11.74 -4.73 -3.20
N LEU A 159 -10.80 -3.79 -3.28
CA LEU A 159 -9.39 -4.10 -3.47
C LEU A 159 -8.75 -4.77 -2.25
N THR A 160 -9.16 -4.42 -1.03
CA THR A 160 -8.68 -5.10 0.18
C THR A 160 -9.12 -6.55 0.21
N ARG A 161 -10.39 -6.83 -0.14
CA ARG A 161 -10.89 -8.20 -0.27
C ARG A 161 -10.13 -8.99 -1.34
N ALA A 162 -9.93 -8.40 -2.51
CA ALA A 162 -9.21 -9.04 -3.61
C ALA A 162 -7.72 -9.26 -3.29
N ASN A 163 -7.00 -8.24 -2.82
CA ASN A 163 -5.55 -8.26 -2.71
C ASN A 163 -5.05 -8.82 -1.37
N LEU A 164 -5.50 -8.24 -0.25
CA LEU A 164 -5.04 -8.64 1.09
C LEU A 164 -5.63 -9.99 1.50
N MET A 165 -6.95 -10.13 1.29
CA MET A 165 -7.70 -11.31 1.71
C MET A 165 -7.73 -12.41 0.64
N LYS A 166 -7.23 -12.13 -0.57
CA LYS A 166 -7.20 -13.06 -1.72
C LYS A 166 -8.56 -13.67 -2.05
N ALA A 167 -9.62 -12.88 -1.96
CA ALA A 167 -10.99 -13.36 -2.14
C ALA A 167 -11.30 -13.99 -3.51
N TYR A 168 -10.38 -13.84 -4.48
CA TYR A 168 -10.43 -14.54 -5.77
C TYR A 168 -10.03 -16.02 -5.68
N ASP A 169 -9.39 -16.43 -4.60
CA ASP A 169 -8.93 -17.82 -4.37
C ASP A 169 -9.93 -18.52 -3.44
N ALA A 170 -11.04 -18.97 -4.03
CA ALA A 170 -12.13 -19.56 -3.28
C ALA A 170 -11.76 -20.87 -2.55
N GLU A 171 -10.66 -21.52 -2.93
CA GLU A 171 -10.19 -22.72 -2.26
C GLU A 171 -9.44 -22.42 -0.95
N ASN A 172 -8.79 -21.24 -0.87
CA ASN A 172 -7.90 -20.87 0.24
C ASN A 172 -8.34 -19.59 0.98
N SER A 173 -9.48 -18.99 0.61
CA SER A 173 -10.00 -17.78 1.25
C SER A 173 -11.48 -17.89 1.55
N ASP A 174 -11.84 -17.63 2.81
CA ASP A 174 -13.24 -17.55 3.26
C ASP A 174 -13.84 -16.15 3.06
N THR A 175 -13.08 -15.21 2.51
CA THR A 175 -13.55 -13.84 2.31
C THR A 175 -14.47 -13.77 1.09
N PRO A 176 -15.74 -13.37 1.26
CA PRO A 176 -16.64 -13.27 0.12
C PRO A 176 -16.25 -12.11 -0.77
N LEU A 177 -16.15 -12.37 -2.08
CA LEU A 177 -16.10 -11.38 -3.11
C LEU A 177 -17.39 -11.46 -3.91
N TYR A 178 -18.04 -10.32 -4.12
CA TYR A 178 -19.27 -10.29 -4.91
C TYR A 178 -18.92 -10.51 -6.39
N GLU A 179 -19.34 -11.62 -6.92
CA GLU A 179 -19.24 -11.94 -8.35
C GLU A 179 -20.39 -11.26 -9.09
N ALA A 180 -20.08 -10.29 -9.90
CA ALA A 180 -21.05 -9.59 -10.72
C ALA A 180 -20.80 -9.89 -12.20
N GLU A 181 -21.87 -10.13 -12.97
CA GLU A 181 -21.78 -10.24 -14.44
C GLU A 181 -21.40 -8.87 -15.05
N THR A 182 -22.01 -7.81 -14.51
CA THR A 182 -21.75 -6.42 -14.91
C THR A 182 -21.40 -5.55 -13.71
N LEU A 183 -20.40 -4.68 -13.85
CA LEU A 183 -19.92 -3.83 -12.78
C LEU A 183 -19.64 -2.41 -13.29
N ALA A 184 -20.10 -1.40 -12.54
CA ALA A 184 -19.78 -0.01 -12.79
C ALA A 184 -18.74 0.50 -11.81
N VAL A 185 -17.66 1.11 -12.30
CA VAL A 185 -16.63 1.77 -11.50
C VAL A 185 -16.77 3.27 -11.64
N ILE A 186 -17.03 3.95 -10.54
CA ILE A 186 -17.20 5.40 -10.52
C ILE A 186 -15.86 6.07 -10.15
N GLY A 187 -15.23 6.68 -11.14
CA GLY A 187 -13.96 7.38 -10.98
C GLY A 187 -13.02 7.22 -12.16
N GLY A 188 -12.02 8.10 -12.29
CA GLY A 188 -11.03 8.08 -13.37
C GLY A 188 -9.58 8.09 -12.87
N GLY A 189 -9.35 7.78 -11.59
CA GLY A 189 -8.00 7.70 -11.01
C GLY A 189 -7.41 6.29 -11.01
N ASN A 190 -6.14 6.15 -10.62
CA ASN A 190 -5.45 4.86 -10.58
C ASN A 190 -6.19 3.81 -9.74
N VAL A 191 -6.81 4.20 -8.62
CA VAL A 191 -7.57 3.28 -7.77
C VAL A 191 -8.81 2.74 -8.49
N ALA A 192 -9.49 3.60 -9.28
CA ALA A 192 -10.63 3.17 -10.09
C ALA A 192 -10.18 2.18 -11.18
N MET A 193 -9.05 2.46 -11.84
CA MET A 193 -8.48 1.54 -12.84
C MET A 193 -8.05 0.21 -12.20
N ASP A 194 -7.48 0.24 -11.00
CA ASP A 194 -7.15 -0.98 -10.26
C ASP A 194 -8.40 -1.83 -9.95
N ALA A 195 -9.48 -1.19 -9.51
CA ALA A 195 -10.75 -1.89 -9.26
C ALA A 195 -11.34 -2.44 -10.56
N ALA A 196 -11.38 -1.65 -11.62
CA ALA A 196 -11.90 -2.06 -12.92
C ALA A 196 -11.12 -3.26 -13.49
N ARG A 197 -9.79 -3.16 -13.52
CA ARG A 197 -8.91 -4.22 -14.03
C ARG A 197 -8.95 -5.49 -13.18
N THR A 198 -9.18 -5.35 -11.87
CA THR A 198 -9.40 -6.50 -10.98
C THR A 198 -10.73 -7.16 -11.31
N ALA A 199 -11.81 -6.41 -11.48
CA ALA A 199 -13.13 -6.92 -11.80
C ALA A 199 -13.16 -7.64 -13.17
N ILE A 200 -12.50 -7.08 -14.19
CA ILE A 200 -12.36 -7.72 -15.51
C ILE A 200 -11.66 -9.09 -15.38
N ARG A 201 -10.59 -9.19 -14.57
CA ARG A 201 -9.89 -10.45 -14.34
C ARG A 201 -10.73 -11.49 -13.60
N LEU A 202 -11.71 -11.03 -12.86
CA LEU A 202 -12.69 -11.88 -12.17
C LEU A 202 -13.92 -12.22 -13.04
N GLY A 203 -13.93 -11.80 -14.30
CA GLY A 203 -14.93 -12.17 -15.29
C GLY A 203 -16.08 -11.19 -15.47
N ALA A 204 -16.08 -10.04 -14.81
CA ALA A 204 -17.13 -9.03 -14.98
C ALA A 204 -16.96 -8.22 -16.26
N GLU A 205 -18.10 -7.86 -16.89
CA GLU A 205 -18.15 -6.77 -17.86
C GLU A 205 -18.14 -5.44 -17.10
N VAL A 206 -17.12 -4.60 -17.35
CA VAL A 206 -16.88 -3.40 -16.55
C VAL A 206 -17.11 -2.13 -17.35
N THR A 207 -17.93 -1.23 -16.79
CA THR A 207 -18.09 0.13 -17.29
C THR A 207 -17.46 1.13 -16.31
N VAL A 208 -16.52 1.94 -16.80
CA VAL A 208 -15.94 3.04 -16.01
C VAL A 208 -16.76 4.31 -16.26
N VAL A 209 -17.27 4.90 -15.20
CA VAL A 209 -18.05 6.14 -15.22
C VAL A 209 -17.20 7.26 -14.66
N TYR A 210 -16.87 8.24 -15.48
CA TYR A 210 -16.07 9.38 -15.07
C TYR A 210 -16.74 10.71 -15.47
N ARG A 211 -16.67 11.70 -14.59
CA ARG A 211 -17.38 13.00 -14.78
C ARG A 211 -16.79 13.92 -15.83
N ARG A 212 -15.62 13.58 -16.39
CA ARG A 212 -14.93 14.35 -17.43
C ARG A 212 -14.61 13.45 -18.61
N THR A 213 -13.79 13.93 -19.53
CA THR A 213 -13.34 13.14 -20.67
C THR A 213 -12.17 12.22 -20.30
N GLU A 214 -11.90 11.25 -21.14
CA GLU A 214 -10.76 10.34 -21.01
C GLU A 214 -9.42 11.10 -20.93
N ALA A 215 -9.28 12.16 -21.76
CA ALA A 215 -8.08 13.00 -21.78
C ALA A 215 -7.80 13.73 -20.45
N GLU A 216 -8.81 13.88 -19.59
CA GLU A 216 -8.70 14.51 -18.28
C GLU A 216 -8.64 13.49 -17.14
N ALA A 217 -8.65 12.19 -17.45
CA ALA A 217 -8.55 11.14 -16.45
C ALA A 217 -7.17 11.21 -15.77
N PRO A 218 -7.12 11.25 -14.43
CA PRO A 218 -5.84 11.33 -13.72
C PRO A 218 -5.08 10.00 -13.64
N ALA A 219 -5.68 8.91 -14.13
CA ALA A 219 -5.02 7.63 -14.25
C ALA A 219 -3.92 7.68 -15.34
N ARG A 220 -2.94 6.81 -15.23
CA ARG A 220 -1.92 6.66 -16.26
C ARG A 220 -2.54 6.08 -17.54
N LEU A 221 -2.08 6.52 -18.70
CA LEU A 221 -2.55 6.01 -19.99
C LEU A 221 -2.43 4.47 -20.06
N GLU A 222 -1.33 3.93 -19.61
CA GLU A 222 -1.04 2.48 -19.54
C GLU A 222 -2.06 1.69 -18.67
N GLU A 223 -2.84 2.37 -17.84
CA GLU A 223 -3.87 1.77 -16.98
C GLU A 223 -5.28 1.93 -17.58
N ILE A 224 -5.45 2.83 -18.54
CA ILE A 224 -6.73 3.09 -19.23
C ILE A 224 -6.86 2.16 -20.45
N GLU A 225 -5.74 1.87 -21.15
CA GLU A 225 -5.67 0.95 -22.29
C GLU A 225 -5.85 -0.52 -21.86
#